data_0a44b6b7c58b8b757ee1ed931e5e4c9c
#
_entry.id   0a44b6b7c58b8b757ee1ed931e5e4c9c
#
_cell.length_a   1.000
_cell.length_b   1.000
_cell.length_c   1.000
_cell.angle_alpha   90.00
_cell.angle_beta   90.00
_cell.angle_gamma   90.00
#
_symmetry.space_group_name_H-M   'P 1'
#
loop_
_entity.id
_entity.type
_entity.pdbx_description
1 polymer ?
#
loop_
_entity_poly.entity_id
_entity_poly.type
_entity_poly.pdbx_seq_one_letter_code
_entity_poly.pdbx_strand_id
1 'polypeptide(L)'
;MDNTEKNSYVKNQITNALLRLLKEKELKDISISEITTTAQVSRISFYRNYNDKDTIIKEYIHLTLNEWNKNHPKTEEHTEDDILGDIFAYIIEYKDFYLLLRDRGIFYFLKDIIMDALGPKSEYPNFDAYTTAFIANGIYGWIEEWFLRGMQE
;
A
#
# COMPACT_ATOMS: atom_id res chain seq x y z
N MET A 1 13.99 -17.50 -18.80
CA MET A 1 13.47 -16.43 -17.92
C MET A 1 13.74 -15.11 -18.61
N ASP A 2 12.68 -14.45 -19.06
CA ASP A 2 12.76 -13.14 -19.69
C ASP A 2 13.25 -12.08 -18.67
N ASN A 3 13.73 -10.93 -19.16
CA ASN A 3 14.24 -9.85 -18.30
C ASN A 3 13.15 -9.29 -17.38
N THR A 4 11.90 -9.29 -17.83
CA THR A 4 10.72 -8.88 -17.06
C THR A 4 10.42 -9.86 -15.92
N GLU A 5 10.50 -11.16 -16.17
CA GLU A 5 10.30 -12.21 -15.16
C GLU A 5 11.39 -12.16 -14.08
N LYS A 6 12.66 -11.95 -14.49
CA LYS A 6 13.77 -11.78 -13.55
C LYS A 6 13.59 -10.57 -12.64
N ASN A 7 13.12 -9.45 -13.19
CA ASN A 7 12.86 -8.24 -12.43
C ASN A 7 11.71 -8.42 -11.43
N SER A 8 10.64 -9.06 -11.85
CA SER A 8 9.51 -9.38 -10.98
C SER A 8 9.93 -10.30 -9.84
N TYR A 9 10.74 -11.33 -10.14
CA TYR A 9 11.27 -12.22 -9.12
C TYR A 9 12.11 -11.47 -8.08
N VAL A 10 13.05 -10.62 -8.54
CA VAL A 10 13.91 -9.83 -7.65
C VAL A 10 13.08 -8.86 -6.79
N LYS A 11 12.08 -8.19 -7.36
CA LYS A 11 11.15 -7.33 -6.61
C LYS A 11 10.43 -8.10 -5.51
N ASN A 12 9.91 -9.27 -5.82
CA ASN A 12 9.23 -10.12 -4.83
C ASN A 12 10.17 -10.55 -3.69
N GLN A 13 11.42 -10.92 -3.98
CA GLN A 13 12.40 -11.26 -2.96
C GLN A 13 12.70 -10.07 -2.03
N ILE A 14 12.87 -8.87 -2.58
CA ILE A 14 13.12 -7.64 -1.82
C ILE A 14 11.91 -7.29 -0.95
N THR A 15 10.70 -7.33 -1.50
CA THR A 15 9.47 -7.04 -0.78
C THR A 15 9.25 -8.02 0.38
N ASN A 16 9.37 -9.32 0.12
CA ASN A 16 9.22 -10.35 1.15
C ASN A 16 10.26 -10.20 2.26
N ALA A 17 11.50 -9.84 1.91
CA ALA A 17 12.56 -9.58 2.88
C ALA A 17 12.22 -8.38 3.78
N LEU A 18 11.73 -7.28 3.20
CA LEU A 18 11.32 -6.11 3.98
C LEU A 18 10.13 -6.43 4.89
N LEU A 19 9.10 -7.10 4.39
CA LEU A 19 7.92 -7.47 5.19
C LEU A 19 8.30 -8.40 6.34
N ARG A 20 9.24 -9.31 6.12
CA ARG A 20 9.78 -10.18 7.18
C ARG A 20 10.52 -9.38 8.24
N LEU A 21 11.41 -8.47 7.86
CA LEU A 21 12.14 -7.61 8.78
C LEU A 21 11.23 -6.67 9.57
N LEU A 22 10.17 -6.18 8.93
CA LEU A 22 9.15 -5.34 9.60
C LEU A 22 8.42 -6.08 10.73
N LYS A 23 8.34 -7.40 10.72
CA LYS A 23 7.79 -8.16 11.85
C LYS A 23 8.64 -8.05 13.12
N GLU A 24 9.92 -7.74 12.99
CA GLU A 24 10.88 -7.70 14.08
C GLU A 24 11.32 -6.28 14.47
N LYS A 25 11.35 -5.34 13.49
CA LYS A 25 11.93 -4.00 13.64
C LYS A 25 11.02 -2.91 13.05
N GLU A 26 11.23 -1.69 13.50
CA GLU A 26 10.64 -0.51 12.85
C GLU A 26 11.33 -0.22 11.51
N LEU A 27 10.60 0.38 10.57
CA LEU A 27 11.11 0.68 9.23
C LEU A 27 12.40 1.53 9.26
N LYS A 28 12.47 2.50 10.17
CA LYS A 28 13.66 3.37 10.32
C LYS A 28 14.94 2.59 10.66
N ASP A 29 14.81 1.48 11.40
CA ASP A 29 15.93 0.68 11.90
C ASP A 29 16.34 -0.44 10.93
N ILE A 30 15.62 -0.60 9.83
CA ILE A 30 15.95 -1.57 8.77
C ILE A 30 16.84 -0.89 7.74
N SER A 31 18.04 -1.41 7.55
CA SER A 31 18.98 -0.95 6.52
C SER A 31 18.75 -1.66 5.19
N ILE A 32 19.14 -0.99 4.09
CA ILE A 32 19.14 -1.63 2.75
C ILE A 32 20.06 -2.85 2.72
N SER A 33 21.14 -2.84 3.49
CA SER A 33 22.04 -3.99 3.61
C SER A 33 21.34 -5.21 4.20
N GLU A 34 20.55 -5.04 5.24
CA GLU A 34 19.76 -6.13 5.83
C GLU A 34 18.70 -6.65 4.84
N ILE A 35 18.00 -5.74 4.14
CA ILE A 35 17.03 -6.14 3.11
C ILE A 35 17.69 -6.99 2.03
N THR A 36 18.80 -6.52 1.47
CA THR A 36 19.50 -7.23 0.39
C THR A 36 20.08 -8.56 0.84
N THR A 37 20.62 -8.64 2.05
CA THR A 37 21.13 -9.90 2.64
C THR A 37 19.98 -10.89 2.85
N THR A 38 18.86 -10.44 3.43
CA THR A 38 17.67 -11.28 3.68
C THR A 38 17.02 -11.74 2.38
N ALA A 39 17.00 -10.87 1.37
CA ALA A 39 16.47 -11.16 0.02
C ALA A 39 17.41 -12.00 -0.83
N GLN A 40 18.65 -12.19 -0.40
CA GLN A 40 19.74 -12.85 -1.18
C GLN A 40 19.96 -12.19 -2.56
N VAL A 41 19.90 -10.86 -2.61
CA VAL A 41 20.14 -10.07 -3.83
C VAL A 41 21.32 -9.12 -3.62
N SER A 42 21.93 -8.67 -4.72
CA SER A 42 22.97 -7.64 -4.64
C SER A 42 22.39 -6.25 -4.38
N ARG A 43 23.17 -5.35 -3.79
CA ARG A 43 22.80 -3.92 -3.66
C ARG A 43 22.55 -3.27 -5.02
N ILE A 44 23.26 -3.69 -6.06
CA ILE A 44 23.02 -3.20 -7.44
C ILE A 44 21.62 -3.63 -7.91
N SER A 45 21.23 -4.87 -7.65
CA SER A 45 19.89 -5.36 -7.99
C SER A 45 18.81 -4.61 -7.21
N PHE A 46 19.07 -4.26 -5.94
CA PHE A 46 18.16 -3.41 -5.16
C PHE A 46 17.95 -2.06 -5.86
N TYR A 47 19.01 -1.29 -6.09
CA TYR A 47 18.91 0.06 -6.66
C TYR A 47 18.46 0.11 -8.12
N ARG A 48 18.48 -1.01 -8.84
CA ARG A 48 17.81 -1.12 -10.16
C ARG A 48 16.29 -1.18 -10.06
N ASN A 49 15.76 -1.62 -8.91
CA ASN A 49 14.33 -1.86 -8.72
C ASN A 49 13.67 -0.83 -7.81
N TYR A 50 14.39 -0.31 -6.81
CA TYR A 50 13.87 0.59 -5.78
C TYR A 50 14.87 1.67 -5.44
N ASN A 51 14.39 2.90 -5.24
CA ASN A 51 15.22 4.01 -4.78
C ASN A 51 15.47 3.93 -3.27
N ASP A 52 14.46 3.52 -2.53
CA ASP A 52 14.46 3.43 -1.07
C ASP A 52 13.48 2.35 -0.59
N LYS A 53 13.43 2.15 0.72
CA LYS A 53 12.54 1.17 1.35
C LYS A 53 11.07 1.60 1.40
N ASP A 54 10.79 2.89 1.39
CA ASP A 54 9.44 3.45 1.37
C ASP A 54 8.74 3.12 0.03
N THR A 55 9.48 3.20 -1.06
CA THR A 55 9.02 2.82 -2.40
C THR A 55 8.58 1.36 -2.46
N ILE A 56 9.25 0.46 -1.73
CA ILE A 56 8.86 -0.97 -1.68
C ILE A 56 7.45 -1.12 -1.11
N ILE A 57 7.15 -0.42 -0.01
CA ILE A 57 5.85 -0.49 0.65
C ILE A 57 4.75 0.07 -0.25
N LYS A 58 4.99 1.24 -0.86
CA LYS A 58 4.04 1.88 -1.78
C LYS A 58 3.76 0.99 -3.00
N GLU A 59 4.79 0.45 -3.62
CA GLU A 59 4.62 -0.48 -4.75
C GLU A 59 3.86 -1.75 -4.34
N TYR A 60 4.10 -2.28 -3.14
CA TYR A 60 3.37 -3.44 -2.66
C TYR A 60 1.88 -3.16 -2.46
N ILE A 61 1.52 -2.00 -1.90
CA ILE A 61 0.11 -1.58 -1.80
C ILE A 61 -0.52 -1.48 -3.19
N HIS A 62 0.15 -0.85 -4.16
CA HIS A 62 -0.36 -0.77 -5.53
C HIS A 62 -0.49 -2.16 -6.19
N LEU A 63 0.46 -3.06 -5.96
CA LEU A 63 0.42 -4.42 -6.50
C LEU A 63 -0.79 -5.18 -5.97
N THR A 64 -0.99 -5.21 -4.65
CA THR A 64 -2.10 -5.92 -4.01
C THR A 64 -3.45 -5.31 -4.40
N LEU A 65 -3.55 -3.98 -4.51
CA LEU A 65 -4.75 -3.30 -4.97
C LEU A 65 -5.09 -3.65 -6.43
N ASN A 66 -4.08 -3.73 -7.30
CA ASN A 66 -4.27 -4.13 -8.69
C ASN A 66 -4.69 -5.60 -8.81
N GLU A 67 -4.11 -6.49 -8.01
CA GLU A 67 -4.51 -7.91 -7.95
C GLU A 67 -5.95 -8.05 -7.47
N TRP A 68 -6.32 -7.33 -6.40
CA TRP A 68 -7.68 -7.33 -5.89
C TRP A 68 -8.69 -6.86 -6.94
N ASN A 69 -8.43 -5.74 -7.60
CA ASN A 69 -9.28 -5.21 -8.66
C ASN A 69 -9.45 -6.18 -9.86
N LYS A 70 -8.42 -6.94 -10.21
CA LYS A 70 -8.51 -7.96 -11.26
C LYS A 70 -9.42 -9.13 -10.86
N ASN A 71 -9.37 -9.51 -9.58
CA ASN A 71 -10.15 -10.63 -9.05
C ASN A 71 -11.60 -10.23 -8.73
N HIS A 72 -11.86 -8.92 -8.57
CA HIS A 72 -13.17 -8.33 -8.27
C HIS A 72 -13.56 -7.31 -9.36
N PRO A 73 -13.84 -7.76 -10.60
CA PRO A 73 -14.16 -6.84 -11.68
C PRO A 73 -15.46 -6.10 -11.40
N LYS A 74 -15.44 -4.78 -11.59
CA LYS A 74 -16.63 -3.94 -11.44
C LYS A 74 -17.65 -4.27 -12.51
N THR A 75 -18.92 -4.40 -12.11
CA THR A 75 -20.06 -4.58 -13.04
C THR A 75 -20.60 -3.21 -13.46
N GLU A 76 -21.45 -3.17 -14.51
CA GLU A 76 -22.11 -1.93 -14.95
C GLU A 76 -23.06 -1.35 -13.88
N GLU A 77 -23.51 -2.17 -12.93
CA GLU A 77 -24.37 -1.77 -11.81
C GLU A 77 -23.58 -1.24 -10.59
N HIS A 78 -22.25 -1.20 -10.68
CA HIS A 78 -21.37 -0.75 -9.60
C HIS A 78 -21.52 0.75 -9.37
N THR A 79 -21.98 1.13 -8.19
CA THR A 79 -22.29 2.51 -7.81
C THR A 79 -21.16 3.13 -6.97
N GLU A 80 -21.25 4.44 -6.71
CA GLU A 80 -20.30 5.13 -5.81
C GLU A 80 -20.39 4.60 -4.37
N ASP A 81 -21.55 4.10 -3.94
CA ASP A 81 -21.75 3.51 -2.62
C ASP A 81 -20.97 2.18 -2.47
N ASP A 82 -20.75 1.47 -3.56
CA ASP A 82 -20.00 0.21 -3.57
C ASP A 82 -18.49 0.44 -3.39
N ILE A 83 -17.97 1.62 -3.71
CA ILE A 83 -16.53 1.94 -3.60
C ILE A 83 -16.04 1.82 -2.15
N LEU A 84 -16.83 2.28 -1.18
CA LEU A 84 -16.46 2.14 0.24
C LEU A 84 -16.45 0.67 0.66
N GLY A 85 -17.48 -0.10 0.24
CA GLY A 85 -17.50 -1.55 0.48
C GLY A 85 -16.29 -2.26 -0.09
N ASP A 86 -15.89 -1.92 -1.31
CA ASP A 86 -14.71 -2.46 -1.98
C ASP A 86 -13.42 -2.15 -1.21
N ILE A 87 -13.26 -0.92 -0.72
CA ILE A 87 -12.09 -0.52 0.07
C ILE A 87 -12.00 -1.36 1.34
N PHE A 88 -13.09 -1.52 2.08
CA PHE A 88 -13.11 -2.33 3.29
C PHE A 88 -12.86 -3.81 2.99
N ALA A 89 -13.49 -4.36 1.95
CA ALA A 89 -13.26 -5.75 1.52
C ALA A 89 -11.80 -6.01 1.14
N TYR A 90 -11.18 -5.10 0.38
CA TYR A 90 -9.76 -5.15 0.06
C TYR A 90 -8.88 -5.14 1.32
N ILE A 91 -9.14 -4.22 2.26
CA ILE A 91 -8.35 -4.13 3.50
C ILE A 91 -8.52 -5.38 4.36
N ILE A 92 -9.70 -5.98 4.40
CA ILE A 92 -9.94 -7.24 5.12
C ILE A 92 -9.11 -8.38 4.51
N GLU A 93 -9.06 -8.48 3.17
CA GLU A 93 -8.29 -9.50 2.48
C GLU A 93 -6.79 -9.40 2.78
N TYR A 94 -6.26 -8.17 2.89
CA TYR A 94 -4.86 -7.90 3.21
C TYR A 94 -4.65 -7.45 4.67
N LYS A 95 -5.54 -7.87 5.57
CA LYS A 95 -5.59 -7.44 6.97
C LYS A 95 -4.25 -7.54 7.70
N ASP A 96 -3.55 -8.67 7.58
CA ASP A 96 -2.30 -8.91 8.31
C ASP A 96 -1.20 -7.91 7.89
N PHE A 97 -1.17 -7.53 6.61
CA PHE A 97 -0.26 -6.52 6.13
C PHE A 97 -0.58 -5.14 6.71
N TYR A 98 -1.85 -4.72 6.70
CA TYR A 98 -2.25 -3.42 7.23
C TYR A 98 -2.11 -3.33 8.75
N LEU A 99 -2.35 -4.42 9.48
CA LEU A 99 -2.05 -4.51 10.90
C LEU A 99 -0.54 -4.34 11.16
N LEU A 100 0.31 -4.96 10.34
CA LEU A 100 1.75 -4.78 10.43
C LEU A 100 2.17 -3.32 10.20
N LEU A 101 1.62 -2.64 9.20
CA LEU A 101 1.89 -1.21 8.96
C LEU A 101 1.49 -0.35 10.16
N ARG A 102 0.31 -0.62 10.74
CA ARG A 102 -0.15 0.10 11.93
C ARG A 102 0.76 -0.14 13.13
N ASP A 103 1.08 -1.39 13.42
CA ASP A 103 1.90 -1.77 14.57
C ASP A 103 3.34 -1.23 14.49
N ARG A 104 3.81 -0.91 13.28
CA ARG A 104 5.12 -0.29 13.02
C ARG A 104 5.05 1.23 12.87
N GLY A 105 3.90 1.85 13.09
CA GLY A 105 3.74 3.31 13.01
C GLY A 105 3.89 3.88 11.58
N ILE A 106 3.67 3.06 10.55
CA ILE A 106 3.81 3.41 9.14
C ILE A 106 2.48 3.30 8.37
N PHE A 107 1.37 3.35 9.06
CA PHE A 107 0.04 3.29 8.46
C PHE A 107 -0.27 4.48 7.52
N TYR A 108 0.49 5.56 7.65
CA TYR A 108 0.41 6.74 6.78
C TYR A 108 0.67 6.43 5.29
N PHE A 109 1.35 5.32 4.95
CA PHE A 109 1.47 4.89 3.55
C PHE A 109 0.12 4.63 2.90
N LEU A 110 -0.86 4.10 3.64
CA LEU A 110 -2.23 3.96 3.14
C LEU A 110 -2.87 5.32 2.90
N LYS A 111 -2.62 6.30 3.79
CA LYS A 111 -3.09 7.68 3.61
C LYS A 111 -2.55 8.29 2.33
N ASP A 112 -1.25 8.15 2.08
CA ASP A 112 -0.62 8.66 0.86
C ASP A 112 -1.30 8.07 -0.40
N ILE A 113 -1.54 6.76 -0.43
CA ILE A 113 -2.21 6.08 -1.55
C ILE A 113 -3.65 6.58 -1.73
N ILE A 114 -4.41 6.75 -0.65
CA ILE A 114 -5.78 7.29 -0.71
C ILE A 114 -5.76 8.73 -1.24
N MET A 115 -4.83 9.55 -0.75
CA MET A 115 -4.69 10.94 -1.22
C MET A 115 -4.26 11.02 -2.69
N ASP A 116 -3.38 10.13 -3.14
CA ASP A 116 -2.97 10.06 -4.54
C ASP A 116 -4.11 9.62 -5.45
N ALA A 117 -4.98 8.72 -4.98
CA ALA A 117 -6.11 8.20 -5.75
C ALA A 117 -7.33 9.13 -5.75
N LEU A 118 -7.73 9.61 -4.59
CA LEU A 118 -9.00 10.30 -4.35
C LEU A 118 -8.84 11.76 -3.93
N GLY A 119 -7.63 12.19 -3.59
CA GLY A 119 -7.36 13.54 -3.11
C GLY A 119 -7.40 14.62 -4.20
N PRO A 120 -7.24 15.89 -3.81
CA PRO A 120 -7.30 17.02 -4.73
C PRO A 120 -6.17 16.98 -5.74
N LYS A 121 -6.47 17.41 -6.98
CA LYS A 121 -5.49 17.63 -8.03
C LYS A 121 -5.26 19.12 -8.23
N SER A 122 -4.07 19.49 -8.70
CA SER A 122 -3.68 20.90 -8.89
C SER A 122 -4.58 21.67 -9.87
N GLU A 123 -5.21 20.96 -10.82
CA GLU A 123 -6.10 21.50 -11.83
C GLU A 123 -7.56 21.68 -11.35
N TYR A 124 -7.92 21.20 -10.16
CA TYR A 124 -9.28 21.28 -9.66
C TYR A 124 -9.66 22.71 -9.23
N PRO A 125 -10.89 23.15 -9.52
CA PRO A 125 -11.45 24.33 -8.87
C PRO A 125 -11.43 24.19 -7.34
N ASN A 126 -11.39 25.31 -6.63
CA ASN A 126 -11.26 25.30 -5.17
C ASN A 126 -12.31 24.44 -4.45
N PHE A 127 -13.58 24.50 -4.88
CA PHE A 127 -14.64 23.72 -4.26
C PHE A 127 -14.41 22.20 -4.44
N ASP A 128 -14.05 21.78 -5.65
CA ASP A 128 -13.76 20.37 -5.95
C ASP A 128 -12.53 19.89 -5.19
N ALA A 129 -11.48 20.73 -5.09
CA ALA A 129 -10.29 20.44 -4.30
C ALA A 129 -10.62 20.26 -2.81
N TYR A 130 -11.48 21.12 -2.24
CA TYR A 130 -11.91 20.99 -0.83
C TYR A 130 -12.76 19.75 -0.61
N THR A 131 -13.67 19.45 -1.53
CA THR A 131 -14.55 18.28 -1.45
C THR A 131 -13.75 16.98 -1.53
N THR A 132 -12.85 16.85 -2.49
CA THR A 132 -12.02 15.65 -2.64
C THR A 132 -11.04 15.48 -1.48
N ALA A 133 -10.47 16.58 -0.95
CA ALA A 133 -9.66 16.53 0.26
C ALA A 133 -10.46 16.04 1.48
N PHE A 134 -11.69 16.52 1.65
CA PHE A 134 -12.58 16.08 2.72
C PHE A 134 -12.90 14.58 2.60
N ILE A 135 -13.28 14.12 1.40
CA ILE A 135 -13.62 12.72 1.15
C ILE A 135 -12.41 11.82 1.42
N ALA A 136 -11.25 12.12 0.84
CA ALA A 136 -10.05 11.30 0.99
C ALA A 136 -9.58 11.20 2.45
N ASN A 137 -9.57 12.32 3.20
CA ASN A 137 -9.24 12.30 4.62
C ASN A 137 -10.33 11.63 5.46
N GLY A 138 -11.60 11.75 5.10
CA GLY A 138 -12.71 11.07 5.76
C GLY A 138 -12.61 9.55 5.63
N ILE A 139 -12.33 9.04 4.44
CA ILE A 139 -12.12 7.61 4.19
C ILE A 139 -10.93 7.10 5.02
N TYR A 140 -9.81 7.79 5.00
CA TYR A 140 -8.65 7.41 5.80
C TYR A 140 -8.98 7.40 7.31
N GLY A 141 -9.61 8.46 7.82
CA GLY A 141 -9.99 8.56 9.23
C GLY A 141 -10.97 7.46 9.66
N TRP A 142 -11.91 7.08 8.78
CA TRP A 142 -12.82 5.96 9.04
C TRP A 142 -12.06 4.64 9.13
N ILE A 143 -11.17 4.36 8.19
CA ILE A 143 -10.32 3.16 8.20
C ILE A 143 -9.47 3.12 9.48
N GLU A 144 -8.84 4.23 9.86
CA GLU A 144 -8.02 4.33 11.06
C GLU A 144 -8.83 4.04 12.33
N GLU A 145 -10.02 4.65 12.48
CA GLU A 145 -10.91 4.40 13.60
C GLU A 145 -11.40 2.93 13.63
N TRP A 146 -11.71 2.36 12.47
CA TRP A 146 -12.11 0.97 12.35
C TRP A 146 -11.00 0.02 12.84
N PHE A 147 -9.74 0.27 12.48
CA PHE A 147 -8.60 -0.48 13.02
C PHE A 147 -8.44 -0.32 14.54
N LEU A 148 -8.64 0.90 15.07
CA LEU A 148 -8.58 1.16 16.51
C LEU A 148 -9.65 0.38 17.29
N ARG A 149 -10.82 0.19 16.70
CA ARG A 149 -11.92 -0.62 17.26
C ARG A 149 -11.79 -2.12 16.99
N GLY A 150 -10.65 -2.57 16.49
CA GLY A 150 -10.41 -4.00 16.25
C GLY A 150 -11.09 -4.54 15.01
N MET A 151 -11.38 -3.69 14.03
CA MET A 151 -12.02 -4.04 12.75
C MET A 151 -13.41 -4.70 12.93
N GLN A 152 -14.13 -4.29 13.94
CA GLN A 152 -15.52 -4.67 14.16
C GLN A 152 -16.45 -3.70 13.40
N GLU A 153 -17.66 -4.16 13.08
CA GLU A 153 -18.67 -3.37 12.35
C GLU A 153 -19.07 -2.08 13.06
#